data_ce936cd68afec4117e0fb98ea79f58a0
#
_entry.id   ce936cd68afec4117e0fb98ea79f58a0
#
_cell.length_a   1.000
_cell.length_b   1.000
_cell.length_c   1.000
_cell.angle_alpha   90.00
_cell.angle_beta   90.00
_cell.angle_gamma   90.00
#
_symmetry.space_group_name_H-M   'P 1'
#
loop_
_entity.id
_entity.type
_entity.pdbx_description
1 polymer ?
#
loop_
_entity_poly.entity_id
_entity_poly.type
_entity_poly.pdbx_seq_one_letter_code
_entity_poly.pdbx_strand_id
1 'polypeptide(L)'
;DDCVGAKSFYIHSFQDDYNRVVQGSRTFELVNLQWKYPYHLVNLTRQSGALLIPRGTFHRSKSGEEGSIVINQAKRYDGFDASAEFYPVSASENRELYNVLRNEKPVIHSVKI
;
A
#
# COMPACT_ATOMS: atom_id res chain seq x y z
N ASP A 1 11.80 -14.95 -1.69
CA ASP A 1 11.62 -13.67 -2.30
C ASP A 1 10.49 -12.89 -1.63
N ASP A 2 10.85 -11.74 -1.10
CA ASP A 2 9.95 -10.99 -0.24
C ASP A 2 8.84 -10.26 -0.97
N CYS A 3 8.93 -10.05 -2.27
CA CYS A 3 7.88 -9.35 -2.99
C CYS A 3 6.59 -10.17 -3.08
N VAL A 4 6.70 -11.48 -3.02
CA VAL A 4 5.54 -12.37 -2.95
C VAL A 4 5.48 -13.11 -1.62
N GLY A 5 6.19 -12.59 -0.64
CA GLY A 5 6.46 -13.28 0.60
C GLY A 5 5.36 -13.19 1.63
N ALA A 6 5.76 -13.34 2.90
CA ALA A 6 4.87 -13.67 4.00
C ALA A 6 3.87 -12.59 4.40
N LYS A 7 4.14 -11.31 4.11
CA LYS A 7 3.26 -10.24 4.56
C LYS A 7 2.05 -10.09 3.64
N SER A 8 0.87 -10.09 4.24
CA SER A 8 -0.37 -9.95 3.49
C SER A 8 -0.58 -8.51 2.98
N PHE A 9 -1.33 -8.41 1.89
CA PHE A 9 -1.85 -7.15 1.41
C PHE A 9 -3.25 -6.92 1.96
N TYR A 10 -3.68 -5.67 1.89
CA TYR A 10 -5.07 -5.28 2.12
C TYR A 10 -5.58 -4.55 0.89
N ILE A 11 -6.86 -4.66 0.64
CA ILE A 11 -7.55 -3.91 -0.40
C ILE A 11 -8.89 -3.44 0.17
N HIS A 12 -9.21 -2.17 -0.04
CA HIS A 12 -10.46 -1.60 0.44
C HIS A 12 -11.35 -1.25 -0.74
N SER A 13 -12.59 -1.72 -0.72
CA SER A 13 -13.56 -1.42 -1.77
C SER A 13 -14.33 -0.13 -1.50
N PHE A 14 -14.44 0.26 -0.23
CA PHE A 14 -15.27 1.40 0.20
C PHE A 14 -14.52 2.35 1.13
N GLN A 15 -13.20 2.41 0.97
CA GLN A 15 -12.37 3.27 1.80
C GLN A 15 -11.14 3.74 1.02
N ASP A 16 -10.89 5.05 1.06
CA ASP A 16 -9.59 5.60 0.67
C ASP A 16 -8.77 5.82 1.95
N ASP A 17 -7.47 5.58 1.87
CA ASP A 17 -6.56 5.82 2.98
C ASP A 17 -5.60 6.97 2.66
N TYR A 18 -5.45 7.87 3.63
CA TYR A 18 -4.45 8.93 3.58
C TYR A 18 -3.43 8.63 4.67
N ASN A 19 -2.18 8.43 4.28
CA ASN A 19 -1.11 8.08 5.21
C ASN A 19 -0.05 9.15 5.20
N ARG A 20 0.41 9.53 6.40
CA ARG A 20 1.48 10.49 6.56
C ARG A 20 2.46 9.97 7.59
N VAL A 21 3.74 9.95 7.25
CA VAL A 21 4.80 9.60 8.20
C VAL A 21 5.20 10.86 8.95
N VAL A 22 5.12 10.82 10.28
CA VAL A 22 5.49 11.96 11.13
C VAL A 22 6.83 11.76 11.80
N GLN A 23 7.35 10.53 11.81
CA GLN A 23 8.68 10.23 12.32
C GLN A 23 9.19 8.95 11.65
N GLY A 24 10.48 8.92 11.33
CA GLY A 24 11.10 7.77 10.68
C GLY A 24 10.76 7.67 9.21
N SER A 25 10.71 6.45 8.71
CA SER A 25 10.37 6.18 7.31
C SER A 25 9.56 4.92 7.16
N ARG A 26 8.79 4.85 6.09
CA ARG A 26 8.01 3.65 5.78
C ARG A 26 7.84 3.54 4.27
N THR A 27 8.03 2.34 3.75
CA THR A 27 7.83 2.06 2.33
C THR A 27 6.51 1.36 2.13
N PHE A 28 5.69 1.91 1.25
CA PHE A 28 4.39 1.37 0.89
C PHE A 28 4.49 0.69 -0.47
N GLU A 29 4.02 -0.54 -0.55
CA GLU A 29 3.81 -1.24 -1.82
C GLU A 29 2.37 -1.09 -2.24
N LEU A 30 2.15 -0.59 -3.46
CA LEU A 30 0.82 -0.36 -4.01
C LEU A 30 0.68 -1.15 -5.31
N VAL A 31 -0.40 -1.89 -5.43
CA VAL A 31 -0.74 -2.56 -6.68
C VAL A 31 -2.20 -2.24 -7.01
N ASN A 32 -2.41 -1.60 -8.14
CA ASN A 32 -3.76 -1.34 -8.64
C ASN A 32 -3.84 -1.85 -10.08
N LEU A 33 -4.67 -2.87 -10.28
CA LEU A 33 -4.77 -3.58 -11.55
C LEU A 33 -5.37 -2.74 -12.67
N GLN A 34 -6.00 -1.61 -12.33
CA GLN A 34 -6.59 -0.69 -13.30
C GLN A 34 -5.61 0.35 -13.81
N TRP A 35 -4.46 0.49 -13.17
CA TRP A 35 -3.47 1.49 -13.56
C TRP A 35 -2.60 0.98 -14.71
N LYS A 36 -2.17 1.91 -15.57
CA LYS A 36 -1.24 1.60 -16.66
C LYS A 36 0.07 1.01 -16.14
N TYR A 37 0.60 1.58 -15.06
CA TYR A 37 1.74 1.05 -14.31
C TYR A 37 1.20 0.56 -12.98
N PRO A 38 0.91 -0.75 -12.85
CA PRO A 38 0.13 -1.22 -11.71
C PRO A 38 0.88 -1.30 -10.40
N TYR A 39 2.22 -1.30 -10.42
CA TYR A 39 3.03 -1.58 -9.25
C TYR A 39 3.88 -0.38 -8.87
N HIS A 40 3.72 0.11 -7.64
CA HIS A 40 4.45 1.26 -7.12
C HIS A 40 5.03 0.99 -5.76
N LEU A 41 6.25 1.48 -5.52
CA LEU A 41 6.87 1.53 -4.20
C LEU A 41 7.02 3.00 -3.82
N VAL A 42 6.45 3.38 -2.69
CA VAL A 42 6.48 4.75 -2.22
C VAL A 42 7.14 4.80 -0.86
N ASN A 43 8.31 5.45 -0.80
CA ASN A 43 9.00 5.66 0.47
C ASN A 43 8.55 6.98 1.07
N LEU A 44 7.93 6.92 2.22
CA LEU A 44 7.47 8.11 2.94
C LEU A 44 8.39 8.44 4.10
N THR A 45 8.69 9.72 4.21
CA THR A 45 9.36 10.31 5.37
C THR A 45 8.53 11.48 5.85
N ARG A 46 9.00 12.15 6.90
CA ARG A 46 8.31 13.33 7.43
C ARG A 46 8.14 14.44 6.38
N GLN A 47 9.04 14.50 5.39
CA GLN A 47 9.02 15.53 4.36
C GLN A 47 8.14 15.15 3.15
N SER A 48 7.64 13.94 3.09
CA SER A 48 6.93 13.46 1.90
C SER A 48 5.51 14.02 1.72
N GLY A 49 4.89 14.46 2.82
CA GLY A 49 3.48 14.78 2.78
C GLY A 49 2.61 13.51 2.86
N ALA A 50 1.34 13.65 2.55
CA ALA A 50 0.40 12.55 2.66
C ALA A 50 0.37 11.71 1.38
N LEU A 51 0.24 10.40 1.55
CA LEU A 51 0.03 9.47 0.45
C LEU A 51 -1.44 9.06 0.43
N LEU A 52 -2.10 9.31 -0.69
CA LEU A 52 -3.45 8.80 -0.91
C LEU A 52 -3.35 7.40 -1.51
N ILE A 53 -3.96 6.43 -0.83
CA ILE A 53 -4.16 5.09 -1.35
C ILE A 53 -5.65 4.96 -1.68
N PRO A 54 -6.04 5.07 -2.95
CA PRO A 54 -7.45 5.03 -3.30
C PRO A 54 -8.02 3.61 -3.15
N ARG A 55 -9.31 3.53 -2.93
CA ARG A 55 -10.00 2.24 -2.90
C ARG A 55 -9.70 1.44 -4.16
N GLY A 56 -9.70 0.12 -4.05
CA GLY A 56 -9.34 -0.76 -5.15
C GLY A 56 -7.84 -0.98 -5.33
N THR A 57 -7.03 -0.47 -4.41
CA THR A 57 -5.57 -0.61 -4.46
C THR A 57 -5.12 -1.61 -3.41
N PHE A 58 -4.45 -2.67 -3.83
CA PHE A 58 -3.75 -3.57 -2.90
C PHE A 58 -2.59 -2.82 -2.28
N HIS A 59 -2.45 -2.91 -0.97
CA HIS A 59 -1.35 -2.24 -0.29
C HIS A 59 -0.84 -3.02 0.92
N ARG A 60 0.43 -2.86 1.15
CA ARG A 60 1.13 -3.29 2.38
C ARG A 60 2.30 -2.35 2.59
N SER A 61 2.85 -2.32 3.78
CA SER A 61 3.95 -1.42 4.07
C SER A 61 4.93 -1.99 5.09
N LYS A 62 6.13 -1.42 5.10
CA LYS A 62 7.20 -1.84 5.98
C LYS A 62 7.93 -0.61 6.52
N SER A 63 8.13 -0.56 7.83
CA SER A 63 8.94 0.48 8.45
C SER A 63 10.41 0.37 8.03
N GLY A 64 11.09 1.50 7.96
CA GLY A 64 12.54 1.53 7.85
C GLY A 64 13.19 1.01 9.14
N GLU A 65 14.52 0.93 9.15
CA GLU A 65 15.28 0.34 10.29
C GLU A 65 15.02 1.05 11.60
N GLU A 66 14.79 2.35 11.55
CA GLU A 66 14.55 3.16 12.74
C GLU A 66 13.09 3.18 13.19
N GLY A 67 12.25 2.44 12.50
CA GLY A 67 10.82 2.43 12.76
C GLY A 67 10.10 3.58 12.09
N SER A 68 8.82 3.73 12.40
CA SER A 68 8.02 4.83 11.88
C SER A 68 6.82 5.10 12.78
N ILE A 69 6.38 6.35 12.78
CA ILE A 69 5.09 6.76 13.34
C ILE A 69 4.27 7.29 12.16
N VAL A 70 3.09 6.71 11.98
CA VAL A 70 2.22 7.02 10.83
C VAL A 70 0.87 7.48 11.34
N ILE A 71 0.36 8.55 10.74
CA ILE A 71 -1.03 8.98 10.93
C ILE A 71 -1.81 8.50 9.71
N ASN A 72 -2.88 7.77 9.96
CA ASN A 72 -3.78 7.29 8.92
C ASN A 72 -5.14 7.96 9.08
N GLN A 73 -5.65 8.50 7.99
CA GLN A 73 -7.00 9.04 7.92
C GLN A 73 -7.75 8.28 6.84
N ALA A 74 -8.91 7.75 7.19
CA ALA A 74 -9.73 6.99 6.27
C ALA A 74 -10.93 7.81 5.83
N LYS A 75 -11.18 7.84 4.51
CA LYS A 75 -12.43 8.33 3.96
C LYS A 75 -13.26 7.12 3.56
N ARG A 76 -14.41 6.96 4.19
CA ARG A 76 -15.26 5.79 3.98
C ARG A 76 -16.49 6.16 3.16
N TYR A 77 -16.86 5.24 2.29
CA TYR A 77 -17.99 5.40 1.38
C TYR A 77 -19.15 4.52 1.85
N ASP A 78 -20.34 4.78 1.33
CA ASP A 78 -21.50 3.92 1.59
C ASP A 78 -21.18 2.49 1.15
N GLY A 79 -21.60 1.54 1.96
CA GLY A 79 -21.27 0.12 1.73
C GLY A 79 -20.07 -0.36 2.53
N PHE A 80 -19.39 0.52 3.26
CA PHE A 80 -18.27 0.12 4.10
C PHE A 80 -18.72 -0.91 5.15
N ASP A 81 -17.95 -2.00 5.22
CA ASP A 81 -18.15 -3.05 6.22
C ASP A 81 -16.76 -3.49 6.71
N ALA A 82 -16.48 -3.21 7.97
CA ALA A 82 -15.15 -3.47 8.55
C ALA A 82 -14.71 -4.93 8.40
N SER A 83 -15.61 -5.88 8.47
CA SER A 83 -15.26 -7.29 8.35
C SER A 83 -14.78 -7.66 6.95
N ALA A 84 -15.24 -6.96 5.91
CA ALA A 84 -14.81 -7.16 4.54
C ALA A 84 -13.59 -6.30 4.18
N GLU A 85 -13.57 -5.04 4.68
CA GLU A 85 -12.52 -4.09 4.31
C GLU A 85 -11.14 -4.45 4.87
N PHE A 86 -11.11 -5.06 6.04
CA PHE A 86 -9.84 -5.37 6.71
C PHE A 86 -9.45 -6.82 6.61
N TYR A 87 -9.95 -7.52 5.59
CA TYR A 87 -9.59 -8.90 5.35
C TYR A 87 -8.23 -8.97 4.65
N PRO A 88 -7.25 -9.70 5.19
CA PRO A 88 -5.93 -9.80 4.57
C PRO A 88 -5.95 -10.67 3.32
N VAL A 89 -5.16 -10.29 2.32
CA VAL A 89 -5.02 -11.03 1.07
C VAL A 89 -3.57 -11.47 0.94
N SER A 90 -3.36 -12.78 0.84
CA SER A 90 -2.03 -13.31 0.54
C SER A 90 -1.73 -13.12 -0.94
N ALA A 91 -0.53 -12.64 -1.26
CA ALA A 91 -0.12 -12.46 -2.64
C ALA A 91 -0.20 -13.76 -3.44
N SER A 92 0.13 -14.89 -2.82
CA SER A 92 0.10 -16.20 -3.49
C SER A 92 -1.31 -16.70 -3.76
N GLU A 93 -2.32 -16.15 -3.10
CA GLU A 93 -3.71 -16.57 -3.24
C GLU A 93 -4.49 -15.75 -4.27
N ASN A 94 -3.91 -14.66 -4.76
CA ASN A 94 -4.54 -13.83 -5.78
C ASN A 94 -3.67 -13.84 -7.02
N ARG A 95 -4.15 -14.50 -8.08
CA ARG A 95 -3.37 -14.71 -9.30
C ARG A 95 -2.93 -13.41 -9.96
N GLU A 96 -3.83 -12.45 -10.07
CA GLU A 96 -3.52 -11.18 -10.72
C GLU A 96 -2.49 -10.38 -9.92
N LEU A 97 -2.65 -10.31 -8.62
CA LEU A 97 -1.69 -9.67 -7.74
C LEU A 97 -0.33 -10.36 -7.81
N TYR A 98 -0.32 -11.67 -7.75
CA TYR A 98 0.91 -12.46 -7.83
C TYR A 98 1.66 -12.20 -9.14
N ASN A 99 0.94 -12.19 -10.25
CA ASN A 99 1.54 -11.94 -11.56
C ASN A 99 2.16 -10.56 -11.65
N VAL A 100 1.52 -9.53 -11.11
CA VAL A 100 2.08 -8.19 -11.08
C VAL A 100 3.38 -8.15 -10.28
N LEU A 101 3.37 -8.73 -9.08
CA LEU A 101 4.55 -8.74 -8.22
C LEU A 101 5.73 -9.49 -8.84
N ARG A 102 5.45 -10.52 -9.63
CA ARG A 102 6.49 -11.34 -10.27
C ARG A 102 7.01 -10.73 -11.56
N ASN A 103 6.17 -10.06 -12.33
CA ASN A 103 6.48 -9.71 -13.70
C ASN A 103 6.66 -8.21 -13.96
N GLU A 104 6.12 -7.36 -13.09
CA GLU A 104 6.22 -5.91 -13.28
C GLU A 104 7.35 -5.34 -12.44
N LYS A 105 8.07 -4.38 -12.99
CA LYS A 105 9.01 -3.60 -12.21
C LYS A 105 8.26 -2.48 -11.50
N PRO A 106 8.49 -2.27 -10.21
CA PRO A 106 7.82 -1.18 -9.52
C PRO A 106 8.32 0.19 -9.97
N VAL A 107 7.40 1.14 -10.05
CA VAL A 107 7.75 2.55 -10.14
C VAL A 107 8.12 3.02 -8.73
N ILE A 108 9.30 3.58 -8.57
CA ILE A 108 9.83 3.95 -7.26
C ILE A 108 9.65 5.44 -7.04
N HIS A 109 9.03 5.80 -5.93
CA HIS A 109 8.81 7.18 -5.52
C HIS A 109 9.51 7.43 -4.19
N SER A 110 10.32 8.48 -4.14
CA SER A 110 10.92 8.92 -2.89
C SER A 110 11.14 10.43 -2.94
N VAL A 111 11.07 11.05 -1.77
CA VAL A 111 11.36 12.48 -1.64
C VAL A 111 12.84 12.62 -1.33
N LYS A 112 13.52 13.43 -2.14
CA LYS A 112 14.89 13.82 -1.87
C LYS A 112 14.90 15.17 -1.17
N ILE A 113 15.66 15.24 -0.14
CA ILE A 113 15.80 16.46 0.65
C ILE A 113 17.06 17.20 0.20
#